data_15784077bd85fe328c40670e872aee23
#
_entry.id   15784077bd85fe328c40670e872aee23
#
_cell.length_a   1.000
_cell.length_b   1.000
_cell.length_c   1.000
_cell.angle_alpha   90.00
_cell.angle_beta   90.00
_cell.angle_gamma   90.00
#
_symmetry.space_group_name_H-M   'P 1'
#
loop_
_entity.id
_entity.type
_entity.pdbx_description
1 polymer ?
#
loop_
_entity_poly.entity_id
_entity_poly.type
_entity_poly.pdbx_seq_one_letter_code
_entity_poly.pdbx_strand_id
1 'polypeptide(L)'
;MFKLAYKNLNKFVVFLAIFCLFFQVAADLILPSITANIVNIGVVKHDISYIWKTGLVMLIVSFFGIVGAICNQLLAATSSQKLGVKLRSFMFRKVTKMADGDFEKLGQASLITRTTNDVVQMQNATYSMLRMMIRSPMMLIGASVMAYFKSPRLMLVFAAAMPVLALVVILVMTKSVPLFKKIQALTDQINLVFREGLTGVRVIRAFNQDEFEQNRFKKANINLTQNAINAYVITSLMSPAMTFIISASNIAIVWFGAHLIAGSLMPVGNLLSFITYATQMLFSFMQLSMIFVVVPRAQASAQRIQQVQSCDFRK
;
A
#
# COMPACT_ATOMS: atom_id res chain seq x y z
N MET A 1 2.22 2.05 -16.93
CA MET A 1 2.90 1.17 -15.97
C MET A 1 2.64 -0.31 -16.27
N PHE A 2 1.41 -0.80 -16.18
CA PHE A 2 1.07 -2.23 -16.34
C PHE A 2 1.57 -2.83 -17.66
N LYS A 3 1.42 -2.14 -18.80
CA LYS A 3 1.90 -2.62 -20.11
C LYS A 3 3.41 -2.81 -20.15
N LEU A 4 4.17 -1.91 -19.52
CA LEU A 4 5.63 -1.97 -19.45
C LEU A 4 6.11 -3.13 -18.55
N ALA A 5 5.47 -3.28 -17.37
CA ALA A 5 5.75 -4.37 -16.46
C ALA A 5 5.40 -5.73 -17.09
N TYR A 6 4.19 -5.87 -17.64
CA TYR A 6 3.71 -7.13 -18.25
C TYR A 6 4.60 -7.60 -19.40
N LYS A 7 5.10 -6.68 -20.25
CA LYS A 7 5.98 -7.02 -21.37
C LYS A 7 7.33 -7.61 -20.93
N ASN A 8 7.82 -7.18 -19.75
CA ASN A 8 9.17 -7.51 -19.27
C ASN A 8 9.19 -8.59 -18.17
N LEU A 9 8.04 -8.92 -17.58
CA LEU A 9 7.90 -9.96 -16.56
C LEU A 9 7.77 -11.34 -17.20
N ASN A 10 8.29 -12.37 -16.52
CA ASN A 10 8.03 -13.75 -16.91
C ASN A 10 6.61 -14.14 -16.43
N LYS A 11 5.72 -14.40 -17.39
CA LYS A 11 4.31 -14.69 -17.12
C LYS A 11 4.12 -15.91 -16.22
N PHE A 12 4.94 -16.94 -16.39
CA PHE A 12 4.89 -18.15 -15.57
C PHE A 12 5.21 -17.86 -14.10
N VAL A 13 6.25 -17.04 -13.83
CA VAL A 13 6.62 -16.67 -12.46
C VAL A 13 5.55 -15.81 -11.80
N VAL A 14 4.94 -14.90 -12.56
CA VAL A 14 3.81 -14.07 -12.08
C VAL A 14 2.60 -14.96 -11.74
N PHE A 15 2.26 -15.91 -12.62
CA PHE A 15 1.18 -16.85 -12.38
C PHE A 15 1.45 -17.69 -11.11
N LEU A 16 2.67 -18.21 -10.96
CA LEU A 16 3.05 -18.98 -9.77
C LEU A 16 3.01 -18.13 -8.49
N ALA A 17 3.42 -16.87 -8.57
CA ALA A 17 3.31 -15.94 -7.44
C ALA A 17 1.85 -15.71 -7.00
N ILE A 18 0.95 -15.51 -7.98
CA ILE A 18 -0.49 -15.36 -7.72
C ILE A 18 -1.09 -16.66 -7.18
N PHE A 19 -0.68 -17.80 -7.68
CA PHE A 19 -1.12 -19.10 -7.19
C PHE A 19 -0.71 -19.33 -5.74
N CYS A 20 0.55 -19.06 -5.38
CA CYS A 20 1.02 -19.11 -3.99
C CYS A 20 0.25 -18.11 -3.08
N LEU A 21 -0.07 -16.93 -3.60
CA LEU A 21 -0.87 -15.95 -2.89
C LEU A 21 -2.29 -16.45 -2.63
N PHE A 22 -2.90 -17.15 -3.60
CA PHE A 22 -4.22 -17.76 -3.41
C PHE A 22 -4.21 -18.78 -2.27
N PHE A 23 -3.20 -19.64 -2.18
CA PHE A 23 -3.05 -20.59 -1.06
C PHE A 23 -2.92 -19.87 0.28
N GLN A 24 -2.13 -18.80 0.34
CA GLN A 24 -2.01 -18.00 1.56
C GLN A 24 -3.37 -17.42 1.96
N VAL A 25 -4.07 -16.75 1.04
CA VAL A 25 -5.38 -16.15 1.31
C VAL A 25 -6.41 -17.20 1.70
N ALA A 26 -6.41 -18.36 1.03
CA ALA A 26 -7.31 -19.46 1.38
C ALA A 26 -7.05 -19.96 2.82
N ALA A 27 -5.79 -20.12 3.21
CA ALA A 27 -5.43 -20.50 4.58
C ALA A 27 -5.92 -19.43 5.59
N ASP A 28 -5.64 -18.14 5.32
CA ASP A 28 -6.06 -17.02 6.18
C ASP A 28 -7.59 -16.96 6.35
N LEU A 29 -8.37 -17.38 5.33
CA LEU A 29 -9.84 -17.42 5.37
C LEU A 29 -10.41 -18.69 6.03
N ILE A 30 -9.71 -19.82 5.91
CA ILE A 30 -10.17 -21.10 6.47
C ILE A 30 -9.92 -21.14 7.98
N LEU A 31 -8.81 -20.59 8.47
CA LEU A 31 -8.40 -20.65 9.88
C LEU A 31 -9.48 -20.16 10.87
N PRO A 32 -10.16 -19.00 10.66
CA PRO A 32 -11.22 -18.56 11.57
C PRO A 32 -12.42 -19.51 11.58
N SER A 33 -12.74 -20.14 10.43
CA SER A 33 -13.81 -21.15 10.37
C SER A 33 -13.45 -22.41 11.16
N ILE A 34 -12.19 -22.87 11.11
CA ILE A 34 -11.72 -24.00 11.91
C ILE A 34 -11.80 -23.65 13.41
N THR A 35 -11.37 -22.44 13.78
CA THR A 35 -11.47 -21.96 15.17
C THR A 35 -12.93 -21.95 15.65
N ALA A 36 -13.87 -21.50 14.82
CA ALA A 36 -15.30 -21.55 15.15
C ALA A 36 -15.79 -23.00 15.42
N ASN A 37 -15.35 -23.97 14.63
CA ASN A 37 -15.72 -25.37 14.79
C ASN A 37 -15.13 -25.96 16.07
N ILE A 38 -13.88 -25.61 16.43
CA ILE A 38 -13.28 -26.01 17.71
C ILE A 38 -14.15 -25.54 18.87
N VAL A 39 -14.60 -24.28 18.85
CA VAL A 39 -15.45 -23.72 19.89
C VAL A 39 -16.84 -24.37 19.91
N ASN A 40 -17.50 -24.42 18.75
CA ASN A 40 -18.90 -24.88 18.65
C ASN A 40 -19.08 -26.36 18.93
N ILE A 41 -18.09 -27.20 18.58
CA ILE A 41 -18.18 -28.66 18.74
C ILE A 41 -17.28 -29.12 19.86
N GLY A 42 -16.00 -28.77 19.82
CA GLY A 42 -15.01 -29.27 20.76
C GLY A 42 -15.25 -28.76 22.19
N VAL A 43 -15.34 -27.41 22.33
CA VAL A 43 -15.51 -26.82 23.67
C VAL A 43 -16.92 -27.03 24.21
N VAL A 44 -17.96 -26.78 23.43
CA VAL A 44 -19.36 -26.87 23.87
C VAL A 44 -19.74 -28.31 24.19
N LYS A 45 -19.21 -29.31 23.46
CA LYS A 45 -19.50 -30.74 23.71
C LYS A 45 -18.44 -31.42 24.60
N HIS A 46 -17.45 -30.70 25.12
CA HIS A 46 -16.32 -31.22 25.91
C HIS A 46 -15.57 -32.35 25.19
N ASP A 47 -15.51 -32.36 23.85
CA ASP A 47 -14.81 -33.37 23.05
C ASP A 47 -13.35 -32.98 22.84
N ILE A 48 -12.49 -33.42 23.75
CA ILE A 48 -11.03 -33.18 23.72
C ILE A 48 -10.41 -33.83 22.47
N SER A 49 -10.89 -35.01 22.04
CA SER A 49 -10.37 -35.70 20.86
C SER A 49 -10.61 -34.89 19.59
N TYR A 50 -11.79 -34.28 19.46
CA TYR A 50 -12.13 -33.36 18.35
C TYR A 50 -11.23 -32.13 18.35
N ILE A 51 -10.95 -31.54 19.53
CA ILE A 51 -10.08 -30.37 19.65
C ILE A 51 -8.68 -30.70 19.14
N TRP A 52 -8.09 -31.83 19.55
CA TRP A 52 -6.76 -32.23 19.09
C TRP A 52 -6.70 -32.49 17.59
N LYS A 53 -7.66 -33.24 17.03
CA LYS A 53 -7.75 -33.51 15.58
C LYS A 53 -7.88 -32.23 14.77
N THR A 54 -8.79 -31.36 15.18
CA THR A 54 -9.05 -30.10 14.46
C THR A 54 -7.90 -29.10 14.64
N GLY A 55 -7.23 -29.10 15.81
CA GLY A 55 -6.02 -28.33 16.06
C GLY A 55 -4.86 -28.76 15.17
N LEU A 56 -4.70 -30.08 14.95
CA LEU A 56 -3.69 -30.58 14.00
C LEU A 56 -3.99 -30.14 12.56
N VAL A 57 -5.26 -30.19 12.13
CA VAL A 57 -5.67 -29.65 10.82
C VAL A 57 -5.36 -28.16 10.71
N MET A 58 -5.60 -27.39 11.78
CA MET A 58 -5.29 -25.97 11.84
C MET A 58 -3.78 -25.70 11.68
N LEU A 59 -2.93 -26.50 12.31
CA LEU A 59 -1.46 -26.44 12.16
C LEU A 59 -1.04 -26.73 10.71
N ILE A 60 -1.61 -27.77 10.08
CA ILE A 60 -1.32 -28.12 8.70
C ILE A 60 -1.71 -26.98 7.74
N VAL A 61 -2.92 -26.45 7.89
CA VAL A 61 -3.41 -25.33 7.06
C VAL A 61 -2.51 -24.10 7.26
N SER A 62 -2.13 -23.78 8.50
CA SER A 62 -1.22 -22.68 8.79
C SER A 62 0.15 -22.88 8.15
N PHE A 63 0.69 -24.10 8.22
CA PHE A 63 1.97 -24.44 7.59
C PHE A 63 1.94 -24.20 6.07
N PHE A 64 0.92 -24.70 5.37
CA PHE A 64 0.75 -24.43 3.94
C PHE A 64 0.53 -22.95 3.63
N GLY A 65 -0.19 -22.22 4.48
CA GLY A 65 -0.35 -20.77 4.39
C GLY A 65 0.98 -20.03 4.47
N ILE A 66 1.84 -20.40 5.42
CA ILE A 66 3.20 -19.83 5.62
C ILE A 66 4.08 -20.14 4.40
N VAL A 67 4.09 -21.38 3.93
CA VAL A 67 4.85 -21.79 2.73
C VAL A 67 4.39 -20.98 1.52
N GLY A 68 3.07 -20.84 1.31
CA GLY A 68 2.51 -19.99 0.27
C GLY A 68 2.94 -18.53 0.39
N ALA A 69 2.96 -17.97 1.60
CA ALA A 69 3.40 -16.60 1.87
C ALA A 69 4.88 -16.39 1.54
N ILE A 70 5.76 -17.31 1.98
CA ILE A 70 7.20 -17.27 1.70
C ILE A 70 7.45 -17.37 0.20
N CYS A 71 6.83 -18.34 -0.49
CA CYS A 71 6.95 -18.52 -1.92
C CYS A 71 6.48 -17.28 -2.69
N ASN A 72 5.31 -16.72 -2.36
CA ASN A 72 4.82 -15.48 -2.98
C ASN A 72 5.81 -14.33 -2.77
N GLN A 73 6.33 -14.15 -1.54
CA GLN A 73 7.30 -13.11 -1.21
C GLN A 73 8.57 -13.21 -2.05
N LEU A 74 9.14 -14.40 -2.15
CA LEU A 74 10.36 -14.68 -2.93
C LEU A 74 10.12 -14.46 -4.42
N LEU A 75 9.01 -14.95 -4.96
CA LEU A 75 8.66 -14.80 -6.37
C LEU A 75 8.36 -13.34 -6.73
N ALA A 76 7.67 -12.60 -5.86
CA ALA A 76 7.41 -11.17 -6.05
C ALA A 76 8.70 -10.35 -6.00
N ALA A 77 9.58 -10.62 -5.02
CA ALA A 77 10.86 -9.94 -4.89
C ALA A 77 11.78 -10.22 -6.09
N THR A 78 11.97 -11.48 -6.44
CA THR A 78 12.83 -11.85 -7.58
C THR A 78 12.29 -11.33 -8.91
N SER A 79 10.96 -11.34 -9.11
CA SER A 79 10.33 -10.78 -10.32
C SER A 79 10.53 -9.27 -10.43
N SER A 80 10.33 -8.55 -9.33
CA SER A 80 10.51 -7.09 -9.32
C SER A 80 11.98 -6.69 -9.55
N GLN A 81 12.94 -7.41 -8.95
CA GLN A 81 14.37 -7.15 -9.16
C GLN A 81 14.81 -7.50 -10.59
N LYS A 82 14.36 -8.62 -11.15
CA LYS A 82 14.63 -9.00 -12.56
C LYS A 82 14.03 -7.97 -13.53
N LEU A 83 12.87 -7.40 -13.23
CA LEU A 83 12.32 -6.29 -14.01
C LEU A 83 13.27 -5.09 -14.00
N GLY A 84 13.80 -4.71 -12.84
CA GLY A 84 14.75 -3.62 -12.72
C GLY A 84 16.03 -3.85 -13.51
N VAL A 85 16.59 -5.07 -13.47
CA VAL A 85 17.78 -5.42 -14.28
C VAL A 85 17.49 -5.24 -15.76
N LYS A 86 16.34 -5.77 -16.26
CA LYS A 86 15.95 -5.63 -17.67
C LYS A 86 15.76 -4.16 -18.07
N LEU A 87 15.08 -3.37 -17.22
CA LEU A 87 14.84 -1.95 -17.50
C LEU A 87 16.14 -1.16 -17.52
N ARG A 88 17.05 -1.33 -16.54
CA ARG A 88 18.34 -0.65 -16.52
C ARG A 88 19.19 -1.02 -17.72
N SER A 89 19.29 -2.30 -18.05
CA SER A 89 20.02 -2.76 -19.23
C SER A 89 19.43 -2.21 -20.54
N PHE A 90 18.11 -2.16 -20.64
CA PHE A 90 17.41 -1.54 -21.76
C PHE A 90 17.71 -0.03 -21.84
N MET A 91 17.57 0.71 -20.71
CA MET A 91 17.84 2.14 -20.65
C MET A 91 19.28 2.47 -21.01
N PHE A 92 20.24 1.77 -20.43
CA PHE A 92 21.65 1.96 -20.73
C PHE A 92 21.96 1.76 -22.22
N ARG A 93 21.48 0.66 -22.80
CA ARG A 93 21.64 0.36 -24.23
C ARG A 93 20.99 1.42 -25.13
N LYS A 94 19.83 1.95 -24.71
CA LYS A 94 19.13 2.97 -25.48
C LYS A 94 19.86 4.31 -25.42
N VAL A 95 20.31 4.72 -24.23
CA VAL A 95 21.05 5.97 -24.00
C VAL A 95 22.39 5.99 -24.76
N THR A 96 23.15 4.88 -24.74
CA THR A 96 24.43 4.78 -25.46
C THR A 96 24.32 4.81 -26.97
N LYS A 97 23.12 4.56 -27.53
CA LYS A 97 22.83 4.58 -28.96
C LYS A 97 21.87 5.69 -29.38
N MET A 98 21.60 6.64 -28.48
CA MET A 98 20.67 7.73 -28.71
C MET A 98 21.28 8.78 -29.64
N ALA A 99 20.45 9.43 -30.46
CA ALA A 99 20.87 10.57 -31.25
C ALA A 99 21.21 11.77 -30.36
N ASP A 100 22.24 12.54 -30.74
CA ASP A 100 22.74 13.65 -29.91
C ASP A 100 21.65 14.69 -29.60
N GLY A 101 20.77 15.00 -30.56
CA GLY A 101 19.66 15.94 -30.34
C GLY A 101 18.61 15.46 -29.32
N ASP A 102 18.35 14.16 -29.20
CA ASP A 102 17.45 13.61 -28.19
C ASP A 102 18.15 13.52 -26.82
N PHE A 103 19.45 13.27 -26.81
CA PHE A 103 20.27 13.31 -25.60
C PHE A 103 20.27 14.70 -24.96
N GLU A 104 20.49 15.75 -25.77
CA GLU A 104 20.45 17.14 -25.31
C GLU A 104 19.06 17.55 -24.79
N LYS A 105 17.98 17.20 -25.51
CA LYS A 105 16.61 17.49 -25.08
C LYS A 105 16.24 16.86 -23.74
N LEU A 106 16.68 15.65 -23.49
CA LEU A 106 16.37 14.95 -22.22
C LEU A 106 17.30 15.38 -21.08
N GLY A 107 18.54 15.73 -21.39
CA GLY A 107 19.57 16.12 -20.45
C GLY A 107 20.16 14.97 -19.64
N GLN A 108 21.46 15.02 -19.37
CA GLN A 108 22.21 13.96 -18.69
C GLN A 108 21.64 13.64 -17.30
N ALA A 109 21.36 14.66 -16.48
CA ALA A 109 20.84 14.48 -15.12
C ALA A 109 19.49 13.77 -15.11
N SER A 110 18.62 14.08 -16.08
CA SER A 110 17.31 13.42 -16.25
C SER A 110 17.46 11.95 -16.65
N LEU A 111 18.39 11.62 -17.56
CA LEU A 111 18.65 10.24 -17.99
C LEU A 111 19.20 9.37 -16.85
N ILE A 112 20.07 9.94 -16.00
CA ILE A 112 20.54 9.27 -14.78
C ILE A 112 19.37 8.96 -13.85
N THR A 113 18.53 9.96 -13.54
CA THR A 113 17.35 9.78 -12.67
C THR A 113 16.38 8.74 -13.22
N ARG A 114 16.15 8.71 -14.53
CA ARG A 114 15.27 7.71 -15.19
C ARG A 114 15.84 6.30 -15.10
N THR A 115 17.17 6.15 -15.20
CA THR A 115 17.82 4.83 -15.14
C THR A 115 17.95 4.31 -13.70
N THR A 116 18.02 5.19 -12.72
CA THR A 116 18.15 4.85 -11.30
C THR A 116 16.80 4.89 -10.59
N ASN A 117 16.35 6.08 -10.23
CA ASN A 117 15.18 6.27 -9.36
C ASN A 117 13.86 5.81 -10.02
N ASP A 118 13.62 6.14 -11.30
CA ASP A 118 12.37 5.72 -11.97
C ASP A 118 12.28 4.20 -12.12
N VAL A 119 13.40 3.52 -12.36
CA VAL A 119 13.44 2.05 -12.38
C VAL A 119 13.14 1.48 -10.99
N VAL A 120 13.68 2.07 -9.91
CA VAL A 120 13.39 1.66 -8.53
C VAL A 120 11.89 1.85 -8.20
N GLN A 121 11.26 2.96 -8.64
CA GLN A 121 9.83 3.16 -8.48
C GLN A 121 9.02 2.07 -9.20
N MET A 122 9.44 1.67 -10.40
CA MET A 122 8.81 0.56 -11.13
C MET A 122 8.99 -0.79 -10.43
N GLN A 123 10.17 -1.07 -9.85
CA GLN A 123 10.42 -2.28 -9.06
C GLN A 123 9.52 -2.32 -7.83
N ASN A 124 9.48 -1.24 -7.04
CA ASN A 124 8.67 -1.16 -5.82
C ASN A 124 7.17 -1.30 -6.12
N ALA A 125 6.69 -0.68 -7.19
CA ALA A 125 5.31 -0.81 -7.62
C ALA A 125 4.96 -2.23 -8.06
N THR A 126 5.86 -2.90 -8.81
CA THR A 126 5.66 -4.29 -9.24
C THR A 126 5.66 -5.25 -8.06
N TYR A 127 6.58 -5.07 -7.11
CA TYR A 127 6.60 -5.83 -5.86
C TYR A 127 5.30 -5.66 -5.06
N SER A 128 4.88 -4.41 -4.85
CA SER A 128 3.63 -4.10 -4.13
C SER A 128 2.40 -4.65 -4.85
N MET A 129 2.40 -4.62 -6.19
CA MET A 129 1.32 -5.17 -7.01
C MET A 129 1.16 -6.67 -6.80
N LEU A 130 2.25 -7.44 -6.92
CA LEU A 130 2.21 -8.90 -6.81
C LEU A 130 1.91 -9.39 -5.39
N ARG A 131 2.12 -8.55 -4.38
CA ARG A 131 1.95 -8.91 -2.97
C ARG A 131 0.69 -8.31 -2.35
N MET A 132 0.55 -6.98 -2.37
CA MET A 132 -0.52 -6.28 -1.63
C MET A 132 -1.74 -6.00 -2.49
N MET A 133 -1.54 -5.51 -3.73
CA MET A 133 -2.63 -5.05 -4.58
C MET A 133 -3.55 -6.18 -5.04
N ILE A 134 -3.02 -7.40 -5.18
CA ILE A 134 -3.81 -8.59 -5.52
C ILE A 134 -4.39 -9.22 -4.25
N ARG A 135 -3.62 -9.28 -3.16
CA ARG A 135 -4.07 -9.88 -1.89
C ARG A 135 -5.26 -9.13 -1.29
N SER A 136 -5.23 -7.79 -1.27
CA SER A 136 -6.25 -7.01 -0.58
C SER A 136 -7.67 -7.18 -1.16
N PRO A 137 -7.91 -7.12 -2.49
CA PRO A 137 -9.22 -7.43 -3.04
C PRO A 137 -9.65 -8.88 -2.80
N MET A 138 -8.72 -9.85 -2.96
CA MET A 138 -9.03 -11.25 -2.70
C MET A 138 -9.47 -11.48 -1.25
N MET A 139 -8.75 -10.87 -0.30
CA MET A 139 -9.04 -10.97 1.12
C MET A 139 -10.37 -10.28 1.47
N LEU A 140 -10.61 -9.09 0.89
CA LEU A 140 -11.85 -8.35 1.11
C LEU A 140 -13.07 -9.14 0.62
N ILE A 141 -13.01 -9.66 -0.61
CA ILE A 141 -14.09 -10.48 -1.18
C ILE A 141 -14.22 -11.79 -0.42
N GLY A 142 -13.13 -12.51 -0.19
CA GLY A 142 -13.14 -13.80 0.49
C GLY A 142 -13.65 -13.71 1.93
N ALA A 143 -13.17 -12.74 2.71
CA ALA A 143 -13.64 -12.53 4.08
C ALA A 143 -15.11 -12.08 4.12
N SER A 144 -15.57 -11.26 3.15
CA SER A 144 -16.97 -10.88 3.04
C SER A 144 -17.88 -12.09 2.76
N VAL A 145 -17.47 -12.96 1.84
CA VAL A 145 -18.19 -14.19 1.53
C VAL A 145 -18.25 -15.12 2.74
N MET A 146 -17.11 -15.35 3.41
CA MET A 146 -17.04 -16.19 4.61
C MET A 146 -17.86 -15.62 5.76
N ALA A 147 -17.84 -14.31 5.97
CA ALA A 147 -18.64 -13.62 6.98
C ALA A 147 -20.13 -13.73 6.69
N TYR A 148 -20.55 -13.58 5.43
CA TYR A 148 -21.94 -13.74 5.01
C TYR A 148 -22.49 -15.14 5.35
N PHE A 149 -21.72 -16.20 5.08
CA PHE A 149 -22.13 -17.57 5.42
C PHE A 149 -22.19 -17.84 6.93
N LYS A 150 -21.46 -17.06 7.76
CA LYS A 150 -21.53 -17.20 9.23
C LYS A 150 -22.76 -16.48 9.82
N SER A 151 -23.05 -15.28 9.35
CA SER A 151 -24.25 -14.52 9.77
C SER A 151 -24.57 -13.38 8.80
N PRO A 152 -25.60 -13.52 7.95
CA PRO A 152 -26.05 -12.43 7.06
C PRO A 152 -26.49 -11.17 7.82
N ARG A 153 -27.03 -11.33 9.05
CA ARG A 153 -27.48 -10.20 9.87
C ARG A 153 -26.33 -9.34 10.36
N LEU A 154 -25.21 -9.96 10.79
CA LEU A 154 -24.02 -9.22 11.23
C LEU A 154 -23.30 -8.54 10.05
N MET A 155 -23.53 -9.00 8.81
CA MET A 155 -22.98 -8.36 7.62
C MET A 155 -23.46 -6.92 7.44
N LEU A 156 -24.61 -6.53 7.99
CA LEU A 156 -25.10 -5.15 7.98
C LEU A 156 -24.17 -4.19 8.72
N VAL A 157 -23.47 -4.66 9.75
CA VAL A 157 -22.45 -3.84 10.45
C VAL A 157 -21.34 -3.44 9.49
N PHE A 158 -20.95 -4.34 8.57
CA PHE A 158 -19.97 -4.04 7.53
C PHE A 158 -20.49 -3.11 6.45
N ALA A 159 -21.75 -3.33 6.04
CA ALA A 159 -22.41 -2.46 5.08
C ALA A 159 -22.45 -1.00 5.57
N ALA A 160 -22.47 -0.79 6.89
CA ALA A 160 -22.36 0.53 7.52
C ALA A 160 -20.89 0.99 7.68
N ALA A 161 -20.00 0.11 8.13
CA ALA A 161 -18.61 0.46 8.44
C ALA A 161 -17.79 0.80 7.19
N MET A 162 -17.97 0.09 6.07
CA MET A 162 -17.23 0.29 4.83
C MET A 162 -17.41 1.68 4.20
N PRO A 163 -18.64 2.22 4.05
CA PRO A 163 -18.83 3.59 3.58
C PRO A 163 -18.21 4.64 4.51
N VAL A 164 -18.27 4.42 5.83
CA VAL A 164 -17.66 5.34 6.81
C VAL A 164 -16.14 5.34 6.66
N LEU A 165 -15.51 4.18 6.51
CA LEU A 165 -14.08 4.06 6.22
C LEU A 165 -13.71 4.76 4.90
N ALA A 166 -14.48 4.52 3.83
CA ALA A 166 -14.27 5.17 2.55
C ALA A 166 -14.37 6.69 2.67
N LEU A 167 -15.35 7.20 3.39
CA LEU A 167 -15.55 8.62 3.63
C LEU A 167 -14.32 9.24 4.35
N VAL A 168 -13.83 8.59 5.42
CA VAL A 168 -12.64 9.06 6.14
C VAL A 168 -11.42 9.11 5.22
N VAL A 169 -11.18 8.07 4.42
CA VAL A 169 -10.07 8.05 3.45
C VAL A 169 -10.19 9.20 2.45
N ILE A 170 -11.37 9.39 1.87
CA ILE A 170 -11.63 10.45 0.89
C ILE A 170 -11.39 11.82 1.54
N LEU A 171 -11.95 12.07 2.74
CA LEU A 171 -11.79 13.35 3.44
C LEU A 171 -10.33 13.67 3.77
N VAL A 172 -9.58 12.69 4.27
CA VAL A 172 -8.15 12.88 4.57
C VAL A 172 -7.37 13.13 3.29
N MET A 173 -7.61 12.34 2.22
CA MET A 173 -6.88 12.48 0.96
C MET A 173 -7.17 13.80 0.26
N THR A 174 -8.44 14.23 0.19
CA THR A 174 -8.82 15.50 -0.46
C THR A 174 -8.20 16.71 0.22
N LYS A 175 -8.00 16.66 1.54
CA LYS A 175 -7.35 17.74 2.30
C LYS A 175 -5.82 17.64 2.31
N SER A 176 -5.25 16.44 2.36
CA SER A 176 -3.80 16.24 2.46
C SER A 176 -3.09 16.48 1.11
N VAL A 177 -3.65 16.02 0.00
CA VAL A 177 -3.01 16.13 -1.32
C VAL A 177 -2.66 17.57 -1.72
N PRO A 178 -3.57 18.57 -1.61
CA PRO A 178 -3.22 19.96 -1.92
C PRO A 178 -2.15 20.54 -0.99
N LEU A 179 -2.16 20.15 0.30
CA LEU A 179 -1.14 20.58 1.25
C LEU A 179 0.24 20.03 0.89
N PHE A 180 0.35 18.77 0.49
CA PHE A 180 1.63 18.20 0.04
C PHE A 180 2.13 18.87 -1.25
N LYS A 181 1.25 19.26 -2.18
CA LYS A 181 1.64 20.06 -3.34
C LYS A 181 2.17 21.44 -2.94
N LYS A 182 1.53 22.08 -1.94
CA LYS A 182 1.98 23.38 -1.41
C LYS A 182 3.34 23.25 -0.70
N ILE A 183 3.56 22.21 0.08
CA ILE A 183 4.85 21.90 0.70
C ILE A 183 5.95 21.79 -0.36
N GLN A 184 5.67 21.12 -1.50
CA GLN A 184 6.65 21.02 -2.58
C GLN A 184 7.03 22.41 -3.13
N ALA A 185 6.07 23.26 -3.41
CA ALA A 185 6.33 24.63 -3.88
C ALA A 185 7.10 25.48 -2.85
N LEU A 186 6.79 25.32 -1.56
CA LEU A 186 7.50 26.00 -0.47
C LEU A 186 8.93 25.45 -0.29
N THR A 187 9.13 24.15 -0.55
CA THR A 187 10.48 23.56 -0.57
C THR A 187 11.31 24.13 -1.70
N ASP A 188 10.74 24.30 -2.88
CA ASP A 188 11.41 24.94 -4.01
C ASP A 188 11.76 26.40 -3.70
N GLN A 189 10.86 27.13 -3.00
CA GLN A 189 11.10 28.51 -2.57
C GLN A 189 12.24 28.61 -1.55
N ILE A 190 12.32 27.71 -0.54
CA ILE A 190 13.43 27.72 0.43
C ILE A 190 14.76 27.39 -0.23
N ASN A 191 14.76 26.44 -1.19
CA ASN A 191 15.93 26.11 -1.98
C ASN A 191 16.40 27.29 -2.84
N LEU A 192 15.47 28.09 -3.38
CA LEU A 192 15.78 29.30 -4.14
C LEU A 192 16.47 30.33 -3.23
N VAL A 193 15.83 30.68 -2.09
CA VAL A 193 16.39 31.64 -1.11
C VAL A 193 17.78 31.21 -0.65
N PHE A 194 17.97 29.93 -0.35
CA PHE A 194 19.25 29.37 0.07
C PHE A 194 20.31 29.46 -1.04
N ARG A 195 19.95 29.16 -2.28
CA ARG A 195 20.85 29.26 -3.45
C ARG A 195 21.25 30.71 -3.72
N GLU A 196 20.30 31.65 -3.66
CA GLU A 196 20.59 33.09 -3.82
C GLU A 196 21.52 33.58 -2.73
N GLY A 197 21.30 33.21 -1.47
CA GLY A 197 22.18 33.54 -0.35
C GLY A 197 23.60 32.99 -0.51
N LEU A 198 23.74 31.73 -0.96
CA LEU A 198 25.06 31.14 -1.23
C LEU A 198 25.81 31.84 -2.38
N THR A 199 25.07 32.10 -3.48
CA THR A 199 25.69 32.74 -4.66
C THR A 199 26.04 34.20 -4.36
N GLY A 200 25.18 34.91 -3.59
CA GLY A 200 25.34 36.31 -3.22
C GLY A 200 26.13 36.56 -1.95
N VAL A 201 26.74 35.56 -1.29
CA VAL A 201 27.35 35.67 0.05
C VAL A 201 28.39 36.81 0.17
N ARG A 202 29.17 37.06 -0.90
CA ARG A 202 30.15 38.13 -0.93
C ARG A 202 29.47 39.52 -0.91
N VAL A 203 28.39 39.66 -1.66
CA VAL A 203 27.61 40.91 -1.74
C VAL A 203 26.89 41.16 -0.42
N ILE A 204 26.26 40.13 0.17
CA ILE A 204 25.58 40.20 1.45
C ILE A 204 26.53 40.71 2.53
N ARG A 205 27.75 40.15 2.61
CA ARG A 205 28.80 40.57 3.55
C ARG A 205 29.32 41.97 3.27
N ALA A 206 29.54 42.33 1.97
CA ALA A 206 30.06 43.63 1.60
C ALA A 206 29.07 44.78 1.97
N PHE A 207 27.76 44.52 1.89
CA PHE A 207 26.72 45.49 2.23
C PHE A 207 26.12 45.29 3.64
N ASN A 208 26.69 44.39 4.47
CA ASN A 208 26.24 44.06 5.81
C ASN A 208 24.73 43.75 5.91
N GLN A 209 24.22 42.94 4.95
CA GLN A 209 22.79 42.57 4.83
C GLN A 209 22.51 41.18 5.41
N ASP A 210 23.33 40.69 6.32
CA ASP A 210 23.19 39.36 6.92
C ASP A 210 21.84 39.17 7.63
N GLU A 211 21.39 40.18 8.39
CA GLU A 211 20.14 40.12 9.12
C GLU A 211 18.93 40.10 8.18
N PHE A 212 18.98 40.85 7.09
CA PHE A 212 17.91 40.85 6.08
C PHE A 212 17.76 39.46 5.45
N GLU A 213 18.84 38.84 5.01
CA GLU A 213 18.79 37.50 4.39
C GLU A 213 18.44 36.41 5.39
N GLN A 214 18.89 36.49 6.64
CA GLN A 214 18.48 35.59 7.71
C GLN A 214 16.95 35.69 7.96
N ASN A 215 16.41 36.87 8.01
CA ASN A 215 14.98 37.09 8.19
C ASN A 215 14.17 36.60 6.99
N ARG A 216 14.68 36.78 5.76
CA ARG A 216 14.08 36.24 4.54
C ARG A 216 14.02 34.71 4.56
N PHE A 217 15.13 34.07 4.91
CA PHE A 217 15.19 32.61 5.08
C PHE A 217 14.26 32.11 6.19
N LYS A 218 14.28 32.79 7.35
CA LYS A 218 13.41 32.47 8.51
C LYS A 218 11.92 32.51 8.13
N LYS A 219 11.48 33.52 7.38
CA LYS A 219 10.09 33.62 6.91
C LYS A 219 9.72 32.45 5.98
N ALA A 220 10.59 32.10 5.03
CA ALA A 220 10.37 30.97 4.12
C ALA A 220 10.33 29.63 4.89
N ASN A 221 11.23 29.45 5.85
CA ASN A 221 11.30 28.26 6.69
C ASN A 221 10.06 28.09 7.60
N ILE A 222 9.63 29.17 8.27
CA ILE A 222 8.41 29.14 9.11
C ILE A 222 7.19 28.78 8.26
N ASN A 223 7.07 29.37 7.06
CA ASN A 223 5.95 29.09 6.16
C ASN A 223 5.95 27.64 5.69
N LEU A 224 7.10 27.09 5.33
CA LEU A 224 7.24 25.67 5.01
C LEU A 224 6.86 24.78 6.19
N THR A 225 7.43 25.06 7.37
CA THR A 225 7.22 24.28 8.58
C THR A 225 5.74 24.26 8.98
N GLN A 226 5.06 25.43 8.99
CA GLN A 226 3.65 25.50 9.37
C GLN A 226 2.74 24.72 8.42
N ASN A 227 2.99 24.79 7.11
CA ASN A 227 2.22 24.02 6.14
C ASN A 227 2.54 22.51 6.23
N ALA A 228 3.78 22.14 6.55
CA ALA A 228 4.17 20.75 6.81
C ALA A 228 3.47 20.20 8.06
N ILE A 229 3.45 20.94 9.16
CA ILE A 229 2.73 20.58 10.39
C ILE A 229 1.25 20.33 10.07
N ASN A 230 0.59 21.25 9.37
CA ASN A 230 -0.82 21.11 9.01
C ASN A 230 -1.09 19.85 8.15
N ALA A 231 -0.23 19.58 7.18
CA ALA A 231 -0.35 18.39 6.34
C ALA A 231 -0.16 17.08 7.14
N TYR A 232 0.85 17.05 8.01
CA TYR A 232 1.13 15.88 8.84
C TYR A 232 0.07 15.67 9.92
N VAL A 233 -0.46 16.71 10.53
CA VAL A 233 -1.57 16.61 11.51
C VAL A 233 -2.80 15.98 10.85
N ILE A 234 -3.21 16.47 9.67
CA ILE A 234 -4.35 15.88 8.95
C ILE A 234 -4.09 14.43 8.57
N THR A 235 -2.88 14.12 8.09
CA THR A 235 -2.54 12.74 7.69
C THR A 235 -2.45 11.81 8.89
N SER A 236 -1.92 12.27 10.03
CA SER A 236 -1.79 11.47 11.24
C SER A 236 -3.14 11.10 11.88
N LEU A 237 -4.19 11.91 11.66
CA LEU A 237 -5.55 11.58 12.09
C LEU A 237 -6.12 10.32 11.41
N MET A 238 -5.55 9.90 10.28
CA MET A 238 -6.03 8.73 9.54
C MET A 238 -5.93 7.45 10.40
N SER A 239 -4.79 7.22 11.06
CA SER A 239 -4.59 6.00 11.85
C SER A 239 -5.52 5.90 13.07
N PRO A 240 -5.66 6.92 13.94
CA PRO A 240 -6.63 6.90 15.03
C PRO A 240 -8.08 6.75 14.56
N ALA A 241 -8.46 7.44 13.48
CA ALA A 241 -9.81 7.34 12.93
C ALA A 241 -10.13 5.92 12.43
N MET A 242 -9.18 5.29 11.72
CA MET A 242 -9.30 3.90 11.28
C MET A 242 -9.42 2.94 12.46
N THR A 243 -8.55 3.09 13.47
CA THR A 243 -8.60 2.27 14.69
C THR A 243 -9.93 2.44 15.43
N PHE A 244 -10.43 3.66 15.51
CA PHE A 244 -11.74 3.93 16.13
C PHE A 244 -12.88 3.21 15.40
N ILE A 245 -12.92 3.29 14.06
CA ILE A 245 -13.96 2.62 13.25
C ILE A 245 -13.87 1.11 13.40
N ILE A 246 -12.65 0.53 13.39
CA ILE A 246 -12.43 -0.91 13.59
C ILE A 246 -12.94 -1.33 14.97
N SER A 247 -12.56 -0.60 16.02
CA SER A 247 -12.98 -0.90 17.40
C SER A 247 -14.49 -0.74 17.59
N ALA A 248 -15.08 0.34 17.06
CA ALA A 248 -16.53 0.55 17.10
C ALA A 248 -17.29 -0.54 16.34
N SER A 249 -16.77 -0.96 15.19
CA SER A 249 -17.36 -2.09 14.43
C SER A 249 -17.28 -3.39 15.23
N ASN A 250 -16.14 -3.68 15.88
CA ASN A 250 -16.01 -4.87 16.72
C ASN A 250 -16.95 -4.85 17.92
N ILE A 251 -17.10 -3.70 18.58
CA ILE A 251 -18.08 -3.55 19.69
C ILE A 251 -19.51 -3.79 19.17
N ALA A 252 -19.89 -3.22 18.03
CA ALA A 252 -21.20 -3.45 17.43
C ALA A 252 -21.41 -4.92 17.07
N ILE A 253 -20.41 -5.60 16.49
CA ILE A 253 -20.46 -7.03 16.17
C ILE A 253 -20.66 -7.87 17.44
N VAL A 254 -19.94 -7.57 18.52
CA VAL A 254 -20.10 -8.27 19.80
C VAL A 254 -21.49 -8.03 20.38
N TRP A 255 -21.95 -6.78 20.36
CA TRP A 255 -23.27 -6.41 20.89
C TRP A 255 -24.41 -7.11 20.15
N PHE A 256 -24.46 -6.95 18.83
CA PHE A 256 -25.50 -7.62 18.01
C PHE A 256 -25.34 -9.14 17.99
N GLY A 257 -24.09 -9.63 17.97
CA GLY A 257 -23.79 -11.05 18.04
C GLY A 257 -24.23 -11.70 19.34
N ALA A 258 -24.04 -11.03 20.48
CA ALA A 258 -24.51 -11.51 21.78
C ALA A 258 -26.06 -11.66 21.82
N HIS A 259 -26.79 -10.70 21.24
CA HIS A 259 -28.24 -10.81 21.11
C HIS A 259 -28.67 -11.99 20.21
N LEU A 260 -27.96 -12.24 19.12
CA LEU A 260 -28.24 -13.39 18.25
C LEU A 260 -27.91 -14.72 18.93
N ILE A 261 -26.91 -14.79 19.78
CA ILE A 261 -26.55 -15.97 20.57
C ILE A 261 -27.60 -16.20 21.64
N ALA A 262 -28.00 -15.16 22.39
CA ALA A 262 -29.06 -15.26 23.40
C ALA A 262 -30.36 -15.75 22.80
N GLY A 263 -30.70 -15.37 21.56
CA GLY A 263 -31.86 -15.87 20.82
C GLY A 263 -31.62 -17.23 20.14
N SER A 264 -30.52 -17.95 20.41
CA SER A 264 -30.18 -19.26 19.81
C SER A 264 -30.11 -19.23 18.28
N LEU A 265 -29.94 -18.05 17.67
CA LEU A 265 -29.86 -17.86 16.21
C LEU A 265 -28.43 -18.02 15.65
N MET A 266 -27.40 -18.04 16.51
CA MET A 266 -26.02 -18.17 16.11
C MET A 266 -25.19 -18.84 17.20
N PRO A 267 -24.30 -19.82 16.87
CA PRO A 267 -23.37 -20.39 17.83
C PRO A 267 -22.22 -19.41 18.15
N VAL A 268 -21.68 -19.52 19.38
CA VAL A 268 -20.63 -18.63 19.91
C VAL A 268 -19.37 -18.60 19.02
N GLY A 269 -18.93 -19.75 18.52
CA GLY A 269 -17.74 -19.83 17.66
C GLY A 269 -17.90 -19.08 16.34
N ASN A 270 -19.13 -18.94 15.83
CA ASN A 270 -19.38 -18.14 14.63
C ASN A 270 -19.15 -16.64 14.89
N LEU A 271 -19.45 -16.14 16.10
CA LEU A 271 -19.15 -14.77 16.48
C LEU A 271 -17.63 -14.51 16.48
N LEU A 272 -16.83 -15.42 17.03
CA LEU A 272 -15.36 -15.30 17.05
C LEU A 272 -14.77 -15.27 15.64
N SER A 273 -15.23 -16.18 14.76
CA SER A 273 -14.77 -16.16 13.37
C SER A 273 -15.22 -14.91 12.63
N PHE A 274 -16.43 -14.42 12.91
CA PHE A 274 -16.95 -13.19 12.33
C PHE A 274 -16.12 -11.96 12.70
N ILE A 275 -15.73 -11.81 13.98
CA ILE A 275 -14.82 -10.74 14.45
C ILE A 275 -13.47 -10.79 13.70
N THR A 276 -12.95 -12.00 13.48
CA THR A 276 -11.70 -12.18 12.75
C THR A 276 -11.83 -11.76 11.29
N TYR A 277 -12.89 -12.21 10.59
CA TYR A 277 -13.17 -11.77 9.22
C TYR A 277 -13.40 -10.27 9.13
N ALA A 278 -14.05 -9.70 10.12
CA ALA A 278 -14.24 -8.29 10.29
C ALA A 278 -12.94 -7.52 10.24
N THR A 279 -12.06 -7.90 11.12
CA THR A 279 -10.73 -7.29 11.24
C THR A 279 -9.94 -7.44 9.95
N GLN A 280 -9.95 -8.63 9.33
CA GLN A 280 -9.28 -8.88 8.05
C GLN A 280 -9.83 -8.01 6.92
N MET A 281 -11.16 -7.83 6.81
CA MET A 281 -11.78 -6.96 5.81
C MET A 281 -11.35 -5.50 5.98
N LEU A 282 -11.42 -4.98 7.20
CA LEU A 282 -11.08 -3.59 7.50
C LEU A 282 -9.60 -3.30 7.23
N PHE A 283 -8.69 -4.21 7.62
CA PHE A 283 -7.27 -4.11 7.28
C PHE A 283 -7.01 -4.19 5.77
N SER A 284 -7.72 -5.07 5.06
CA SER A 284 -7.58 -5.19 3.60
C SER A 284 -8.07 -3.94 2.88
N PHE A 285 -9.13 -3.31 3.38
CA PHE A 285 -9.59 -2.02 2.85
C PHE A 285 -8.56 -0.91 3.07
N MET A 286 -7.93 -0.86 4.25
CA MET A 286 -6.86 0.09 4.54
C MET A 286 -5.65 -0.11 3.62
N GLN A 287 -5.26 -1.36 3.35
CA GLN A 287 -4.17 -1.67 2.41
C GLN A 287 -4.51 -1.25 0.97
N LEU A 288 -5.77 -1.37 0.54
CA LEU A 288 -6.22 -0.89 -0.77
C LEU A 288 -5.97 0.62 -0.95
N SER A 289 -6.11 1.41 0.11
CA SER A 289 -5.88 2.86 0.06
C SER A 289 -4.44 3.22 -0.35
N MET A 290 -3.45 2.37 -0.05
CA MET A 290 -2.06 2.60 -0.46
C MET A 290 -1.85 2.50 -1.98
N ILE A 291 -2.75 1.83 -2.71
CA ILE A 291 -2.71 1.72 -4.17
C ILE A 291 -2.78 3.12 -4.81
N PHE A 292 -3.62 4.00 -4.27
CA PHE A 292 -3.79 5.37 -4.75
C PHE A 292 -2.53 6.23 -4.63
N VAL A 293 -1.56 5.83 -3.81
CA VAL A 293 -0.26 6.51 -3.67
C VAL A 293 0.80 5.87 -4.57
N VAL A 294 0.87 4.55 -4.61
CA VAL A 294 1.91 3.79 -5.32
C VAL A 294 1.71 3.84 -6.83
N VAL A 295 0.48 3.65 -7.31
CA VAL A 295 0.19 3.55 -8.75
C VAL A 295 0.48 4.84 -9.51
N PRO A 296 0.05 6.04 -9.09
CA PRO A 296 0.34 7.27 -9.81
C PRO A 296 1.85 7.59 -9.90
N ARG A 297 2.62 7.33 -8.82
CA ARG A 297 4.07 7.52 -8.84
C ARG A 297 4.75 6.61 -9.86
N ALA A 298 4.40 5.33 -9.84
CA ALA A 298 4.94 4.37 -10.80
C ALA A 298 4.47 4.64 -12.23
N GLN A 299 3.25 5.18 -12.42
CA GLN A 299 2.74 5.59 -13.72
C GLN A 299 3.58 6.73 -14.31
N ALA A 300 3.89 7.76 -13.51
CA ALA A 300 4.74 8.88 -13.91
C ALA A 300 6.15 8.39 -14.29
N SER A 301 6.76 7.51 -13.47
CA SER A 301 8.07 6.91 -13.76
C SER A 301 8.04 6.05 -15.02
N ALA A 302 6.96 5.27 -15.23
CA ALA A 302 6.78 4.48 -16.45
C ALA A 302 6.68 5.36 -17.71
N GLN A 303 6.00 6.49 -17.64
CA GLN A 303 5.90 7.44 -18.77
C GLN A 303 7.27 8.03 -19.12
N ARG A 304 8.08 8.42 -18.12
CA ARG A 304 9.45 8.92 -18.33
C ARG A 304 10.36 7.86 -18.96
N ILE A 305 10.25 6.61 -18.53
CA ILE A 305 10.98 5.49 -19.14
C ILE A 305 10.53 5.27 -20.60
N GLN A 306 9.21 5.34 -20.86
CA GLN A 306 8.67 5.21 -22.22
C GLN A 306 9.11 6.33 -23.16
N GLN A 307 9.28 7.57 -22.68
CA GLN A 307 9.85 8.67 -23.47
C GLN A 307 11.24 8.33 -24.00
N VAL A 308 12.10 7.72 -23.16
CA VAL A 308 13.44 7.24 -23.61
C VAL A 308 13.30 6.11 -24.63
N GLN A 309 12.25 5.28 -24.49
CA GLN A 309 11.98 4.18 -25.44
C GLN A 309 11.60 4.70 -26.83
N SER A 310 10.91 5.84 -26.91
CA SER A 310 10.44 6.43 -28.17
C SER A 310 11.51 7.28 -28.89
N CYS A 311 12.65 7.60 -28.26
CA CYS A 311 13.73 8.35 -28.92
C CYS A 311 14.36 7.55 -30.07
N ASP A 312 14.89 8.26 -31.07
CA ASP A 312 15.53 7.66 -32.22
C ASP A 312 16.95 7.14 -31.93
N PHE A 313 17.41 6.19 -32.72
CA PHE A 313 18.80 5.74 -32.67
C PHE A 313 19.68 6.67 -33.50
N ARG A 314 20.90 6.88 -33.04
CA ARG A 314 21.95 7.53 -33.85
C ARG A 314 22.12 6.71 -35.16
N LYS A 315 21.93 7.37 -36.30
CA LYS A 315 22.16 6.78 -37.61
C LYS A 315 23.64 6.58 -37.84
#